data_4e02c547a8fd3ab4ae34aa1c770ff8cc
#
_entry.id   4e02c547a8fd3ab4ae34aa1c770ff8cc
#
_cell.length_a   1.000
_cell.length_b   1.000
_cell.length_c   1.000
_cell.angle_alpha   90.00
_cell.angle_beta   90.00
_cell.angle_gamma   90.00
#
_symmetry.space_group_name_H-M   'P 1'
#
loop_
_entity.id
_entity.type
_entity.pdbx_description
1 polymer ?
#
loop_
_entity_poly.entity_id
_entity_poly.type
_entity_poly.pdbx_seq_one_letter_code
_entity_poly.pdbx_strand_id
1 'polypeptide(L)'
;MLDFSDAQIYADTGLSLLAAQIYGNDIDLIANGAREFERRGAQIVDINFGCSVPRIVEKGCGAAYLRDPDRLYTAVQRTVEAVSVPVIVKTRLGWDDSDINILEVIKRCEDAGAKAVAIHARTVVQKYKGHANWDWIARAVETSSIPIIGNVDVLDAARPQAVHQGGIGGAESM
;
A
#
# COMPACT_ATOMS: atom_id res chain seq x y z
N MET A 1 4.25 3.78 24.63
CA MET A 1 4.01 5.16 24.18
C MET A 1 4.65 5.27 22.81
N LEU A 2 3.86 5.45 21.75
CA LEU A 2 4.39 5.70 20.40
C LEU A 2 5.00 7.10 20.41
N ASP A 3 6.27 7.21 20.10
CA ASP A 3 6.94 8.50 19.92
C ASP A 3 6.65 8.98 18.48
N PHE A 4 5.85 10.01 18.35
CA PHE A 4 5.50 10.64 17.07
C PHE A 4 6.38 11.85 16.75
N SER A 5 7.49 12.04 17.49
CA SER A 5 8.37 13.21 17.31
C SER A 5 9.03 13.28 15.93
N ASP A 6 9.16 12.12 15.24
CA ASP A 6 9.75 12.01 13.91
C ASP A 6 8.72 11.99 12.76
N ALA A 7 7.42 12.14 13.06
CA ALA A 7 6.40 12.29 12.02
C ALA A 7 6.49 13.71 11.44
N GLN A 8 7.37 13.91 10.48
CA GLN A 8 7.40 15.13 9.67
C GLN A 8 6.15 15.20 8.79
N ILE A 9 5.18 15.98 9.24
CA ILE A 9 4.03 16.37 8.42
C ILE A 9 4.53 17.48 7.50
N TYR A 10 4.71 17.21 6.23
CA TYR A 10 5.00 18.23 5.22
C TYR A 10 3.71 19.02 4.92
N ALA A 11 3.43 20.01 5.73
CA ALA A 11 2.20 20.80 5.67
C ALA A 11 2.29 22.04 4.76
N ASP A 12 3.32 22.20 3.91
CA ASP A 12 3.53 23.45 3.18
C ASP A 12 3.91 23.28 1.71
N THR A 13 3.21 22.41 0.98
CA THR A 13 3.45 22.24 -0.48
C THR A 13 2.32 22.79 -1.35
N GLY A 14 1.30 23.42 -0.78
CA GLY A 14 0.11 23.82 -1.55
C GLY A 14 -0.74 22.64 -2.06
N LEU A 15 -0.37 21.39 -1.72
CA LEU A 15 -1.14 20.20 -2.00
C LEU A 15 -2.27 20.05 -0.98
N SER A 16 -3.48 19.88 -1.47
CA SER A 16 -4.68 19.80 -0.65
C SER A 16 -4.91 18.45 0.04
N LEU A 17 -4.04 17.43 -0.19
CA LEU A 17 -4.19 16.07 0.35
C LEU A 17 -2.97 15.66 1.17
N LEU A 18 -3.22 15.31 2.44
CA LEU A 18 -2.21 14.77 3.35
C LEU A 18 -2.41 13.26 3.49
N ALA A 19 -1.46 12.48 2.98
CA ALA A 19 -1.38 11.05 3.22
C ALA A 19 -0.32 10.75 4.30
N ALA A 20 -0.70 9.99 5.33
CA ALA A 20 0.20 9.58 6.39
C ALA A 20 0.52 8.09 6.29
N GLN A 21 1.82 7.74 6.24
CA GLN A 21 2.24 6.34 6.15
C GLN A 21 2.58 5.78 7.53
N ILE A 22 2.12 4.56 7.80
CA ILE A 22 2.40 3.82 9.03
C ILE A 22 2.97 2.43 8.74
N TYR A 23 3.83 1.93 9.61
CA TYR A 23 4.25 0.54 9.66
C TYR A 23 4.40 0.08 11.12
N GLY A 24 4.30 -1.21 11.34
CA GLY A 24 4.44 -1.82 12.66
C GLY A 24 4.33 -3.34 12.60
N ASN A 25 4.57 -4.01 13.71
CA ASN A 25 4.33 -5.44 13.87
C ASN A 25 3.13 -5.72 14.79
N ASP A 26 2.69 -4.74 15.56
CA ASP A 26 1.52 -4.81 16.43
C ASP A 26 0.34 -4.17 15.72
N ILE A 27 -0.69 -4.97 15.44
CA ILE A 27 -1.87 -4.57 14.66
C ILE A 27 -2.70 -3.51 15.39
N ASP A 28 -2.83 -3.62 16.70
CA ASP A 28 -3.60 -2.64 17.49
C ASP A 28 -2.85 -1.30 17.56
N LEU A 29 -1.52 -1.32 17.60
CA LEU A 29 -0.71 -0.10 17.53
C LEU A 29 -0.80 0.55 16.14
N ILE A 30 -0.85 -0.23 15.05
CA ILE A 30 -1.08 0.30 13.69
C ILE A 30 -2.44 1.01 13.64
N ALA A 31 -3.51 0.36 14.09
CA ALA A 31 -4.86 0.91 14.09
C ALA A 31 -4.97 2.19 14.96
N ASN A 32 -4.34 2.20 16.14
CA ASN A 32 -4.31 3.36 17.02
C ASN A 32 -3.49 4.51 16.43
N GLY A 33 -2.36 4.21 15.77
CA GLY A 33 -1.56 5.19 15.05
C GLY A 33 -2.33 5.83 13.89
N ALA A 34 -3.12 5.03 13.16
CA ALA A 34 -3.98 5.51 12.10
C ALA A 34 -5.04 6.52 12.61
N ARG A 35 -5.69 6.23 13.76
CA ARG A 35 -6.61 7.19 14.41
C ARG A 35 -5.91 8.50 14.76
N GLU A 36 -4.69 8.42 15.28
CA GLU A 36 -3.93 9.62 15.63
C GLU A 36 -3.55 10.43 14.39
N PHE A 37 -3.22 9.79 13.27
CA PHE A 37 -2.98 10.48 12.01
C PHE A 37 -4.23 11.18 11.50
N GLU A 38 -5.39 10.50 11.49
CA GLU A 38 -6.68 11.11 11.14
C GLU A 38 -6.98 12.30 12.04
N ARG A 39 -6.82 12.16 13.37
CA ARG A 39 -7.02 13.26 14.32
C ARG A 39 -6.12 14.48 14.05
N ARG A 40 -4.93 14.26 13.49
CA ARG A 40 -3.98 15.30 13.07
C ARG A 40 -4.24 15.85 11.66
N GLY A 41 -5.30 15.41 11.00
CA GLY A 41 -5.72 15.92 9.70
C GLY A 41 -5.24 15.12 8.50
N ALA A 42 -4.71 13.92 8.69
CA ALA A 42 -4.46 13.02 7.57
C ALA A 42 -5.78 12.67 6.88
N GLN A 43 -5.78 12.76 5.56
CA GLN A 43 -6.94 12.49 4.70
C GLN A 43 -6.84 11.11 4.05
N ILE A 44 -5.67 10.48 4.11
CA ILE A 44 -5.40 9.11 3.67
C ILE A 44 -4.44 8.48 4.68
N VAL A 45 -4.67 7.21 5.03
CA VAL A 45 -3.71 6.39 5.77
C VAL A 45 -3.11 5.37 4.80
N ASP A 46 -1.77 5.31 4.73
CA ASP A 46 -1.00 4.36 3.91
C ASP A 46 -0.29 3.35 4.82
N ILE A 47 -0.60 2.05 4.67
CA ILE A 47 0.06 0.99 5.44
C ILE A 47 1.23 0.45 4.62
N ASN A 48 2.44 0.49 5.20
CA ASN A 48 3.65 0.00 4.55
C ASN A 48 3.89 -1.50 4.81
N PHE A 49 3.61 -2.31 3.80
CA PHE A 49 3.95 -3.73 3.73
C PHE A 49 5.01 -4.04 2.64
N GLY A 50 5.79 -3.03 2.25
CA GLY A 50 6.80 -3.18 1.18
C GLY A 50 8.24 -2.89 1.61
N CYS A 51 8.48 -2.35 2.81
CA CYS A 51 9.82 -2.04 3.29
C CYS A 51 10.65 -3.32 3.45
N SER A 52 11.77 -3.43 2.70
CA SER A 52 12.66 -4.60 2.67
C SER A 52 13.94 -4.41 3.49
N VAL A 53 14.02 -3.37 4.32
CA VAL A 53 15.17 -3.12 5.19
C VAL A 53 15.27 -4.22 6.25
N PRO A 54 16.42 -4.94 6.38
CA PRO A 54 16.53 -6.11 7.24
C PRO A 54 16.05 -5.87 8.66
N ARG A 55 16.52 -4.81 9.32
CA ARG A 55 16.13 -4.46 10.71
C ARG A 55 14.60 -4.24 10.90
N ILE A 56 13.88 -3.87 9.82
CA ILE A 56 12.42 -3.67 9.84
C ILE A 56 11.74 -5.02 9.69
N VAL A 57 12.20 -5.82 8.73
CA VAL A 57 11.66 -7.14 8.42
C VAL A 57 11.87 -8.14 9.57
N GLU A 58 13.05 -8.12 10.21
CA GLU A 58 13.38 -8.95 11.36
C GLU A 58 12.46 -8.69 12.57
N LYS A 59 11.94 -7.47 12.68
CA LYS A 59 10.94 -7.09 13.68
C LYS A 59 9.49 -7.47 13.28
N GLY A 60 9.29 -8.16 12.18
CA GLY A 60 7.97 -8.54 11.68
C GLY A 60 7.18 -7.40 11.07
N CYS A 61 7.84 -6.30 10.66
CA CYS A 61 7.24 -5.12 10.05
C CYS A 61 7.45 -5.09 8.52
N GLY A 62 6.78 -4.16 7.86
CA GLY A 62 6.95 -3.91 6.43
C GLY A 62 6.71 -5.17 5.60
N ALA A 63 7.68 -5.55 4.76
CA ALA A 63 7.56 -6.68 3.84
C ALA A 63 7.47 -8.06 4.54
N ALA A 64 7.68 -8.16 5.86
CA ALA A 64 7.45 -9.38 6.62
C ALA A 64 6.00 -9.88 6.52
N TYR A 65 5.04 -8.98 6.35
CA TYR A 65 3.62 -9.31 6.20
C TYR A 65 3.32 -10.11 4.92
N LEU A 66 4.17 -10.04 3.89
CA LEU A 66 3.97 -10.81 2.66
C LEU A 66 4.09 -12.33 2.86
N ARG A 67 4.71 -12.77 3.96
CA ARG A 67 4.80 -14.18 4.35
C ARG A 67 3.58 -14.69 5.11
N ASP A 68 2.66 -13.79 5.48
CA ASP A 68 1.45 -14.10 6.23
C ASP A 68 0.28 -13.22 5.75
N PRO A 69 -0.35 -13.59 4.61
CA PRO A 69 -1.47 -12.84 4.04
C PRO A 69 -2.69 -12.72 4.97
N ASP A 70 -2.92 -13.65 5.88
CA ASP A 70 -4.01 -13.58 6.85
C ASP A 70 -3.74 -12.53 7.93
N ARG A 71 -2.50 -12.44 8.39
CA ARG A 71 -2.07 -11.37 9.29
C ARG A 71 -2.15 -10.00 8.59
N LEU A 72 -1.77 -9.93 7.31
CA LEU A 72 -1.90 -8.73 6.49
C LEU A 72 -3.37 -8.30 6.40
N TYR A 73 -4.27 -9.22 6.06
CA TYR A 73 -5.72 -8.98 6.04
C TYR A 73 -6.20 -8.37 7.36
N THR A 74 -5.84 -9.01 8.49
CA THR A 74 -6.25 -8.56 9.82
C THR A 74 -5.75 -7.14 10.11
N ALA A 75 -4.49 -6.82 9.75
CA ALA A 75 -3.94 -5.49 9.96
C ALA A 75 -4.65 -4.42 9.13
N VAL A 76 -4.96 -4.71 7.87
CA VAL A 76 -5.73 -3.80 7.00
C VAL A 76 -7.14 -3.61 7.54
N GLN A 77 -7.86 -4.69 7.85
CA GLN A 77 -9.23 -4.65 8.36
C GLN A 77 -9.33 -3.81 9.64
N ARG A 78 -8.46 -4.10 10.62
CA ARG A 78 -8.43 -3.36 11.90
C ARG A 78 -8.14 -1.87 11.70
N THR A 79 -7.30 -1.54 10.71
CA THR A 79 -7.01 -0.14 10.38
C THR A 79 -8.21 0.53 9.70
N VAL A 80 -8.86 -0.15 8.75
CA VAL A 80 -10.08 0.35 8.08
C VAL A 80 -11.21 0.60 9.07
N GLU A 81 -11.41 -0.33 10.02
CA GLU A 81 -12.42 -0.19 11.09
C GLU A 81 -12.09 0.95 12.08
N ALA A 82 -10.83 1.37 12.14
CA ALA A 82 -10.36 2.35 13.12
C ALA A 82 -10.53 3.80 12.66
N VAL A 83 -10.62 4.08 11.35
CA VAL A 83 -10.62 5.41 10.76
C VAL A 83 -11.76 5.59 9.78
N SER A 84 -12.15 6.85 9.50
CA SER A 84 -13.15 7.21 8.48
C SER A 84 -12.52 7.60 7.14
N VAL A 85 -11.24 7.92 7.14
CA VAL A 85 -10.48 8.27 5.92
C VAL A 85 -10.09 7.02 5.14
N PRO A 86 -9.88 7.12 3.81
CA PRO A 86 -9.42 6.01 3.00
C PRO A 86 -8.12 5.39 3.51
N VAL A 87 -8.07 4.05 3.57
CA VAL A 87 -6.86 3.28 3.84
C VAL A 87 -6.34 2.70 2.54
N ILE A 88 -5.06 2.93 2.24
CA ILE A 88 -4.35 2.35 1.11
C ILE A 88 -3.20 1.48 1.62
N VAL A 89 -2.68 0.60 0.76
CA VAL A 89 -1.60 -0.31 1.11
C VAL A 89 -0.44 -0.15 0.13
N LYS A 90 0.79 -0.01 0.65
CA LYS A 90 2.02 -0.04 -0.15
C LYS A 90 2.72 -1.37 0.03
N THR A 91 2.94 -2.12 -1.06
CA THR A 91 3.49 -3.48 -1.01
C THR A 91 4.52 -3.77 -2.11
N ARG A 92 5.00 -5.02 -2.18
CA ARG A 92 5.85 -5.60 -3.22
C ARG A 92 5.20 -6.84 -3.84
N LEU A 93 5.86 -7.48 -4.82
CA LEU A 93 5.33 -8.64 -5.55
C LEU A 93 5.20 -9.91 -4.69
N GLY A 94 6.00 -10.03 -3.65
CA GLY A 94 6.15 -11.20 -2.81
C GLY A 94 7.56 -11.25 -2.23
N TRP A 95 7.92 -12.40 -1.60
CA TRP A 95 9.21 -12.51 -0.92
C TRP A 95 10.37 -12.64 -1.91
N ASP A 96 10.31 -13.61 -2.80
CA ASP A 96 11.29 -13.85 -3.87
C ASP A 96 10.58 -14.38 -5.13
N ASP A 97 11.35 -14.76 -6.15
CA ASP A 97 10.79 -15.18 -7.44
C ASP A 97 10.02 -16.52 -7.36
N SER A 98 10.24 -17.32 -6.33
CA SER A 98 9.49 -18.56 -6.07
C SER A 98 8.25 -18.32 -5.19
N ASP A 99 8.12 -17.15 -4.58
CA ASP A 99 7.04 -16.78 -3.67
C ASP A 99 6.49 -15.38 -4.03
N ILE A 100 5.94 -15.28 -5.26
CA ILE A 100 5.21 -14.11 -5.74
C ILE A 100 3.74 -14.32 -5.43
N ASN A 101 3.21 -13.58 -4.46
CA ASN A 101 1.84 -13.70 -3.98
C ASN A 101 1.01 -12.41 -4.10
N ILE A 102 1.43 -11.47 -4.94
CA ILE A 102 0.80 -10.14 -5.05
C ILE A 102 -0.70 -10.20 -5.34
N LEU A 103 -1.17 -11.13 -6.18
CA LEU A 103 -2.60 -11.22 -6.52
C LEU A 103 -3.44 -11.66 -5.31
N GLU A 104 -2.92 -12.57 -4.49
CA GLU A 104 -3.54 -12.93 -3.21
C GLU A 104 -3.53 -11.76 -2.24
N VAL A 105 -2.40 -11.05 -2.10
CA VAL A 105 -2.27 -9.88 -1.24
C VAL A 105 -3.28 -8.80 -1.62
N ILE A 106 -3.47 -8.52 -2.92
CA ILE A 106 -4.47 -7.57 -3.39
C ILE A 106 -5.87 -8.01 -2.96
N LYS A 107 -6.21 -9.28 -3.20
CA LYS A 107 -7.52 -9.82 -2.80
C LYS A 107 -7.76 -9.68 -1.29
N ARG A 108 -6.75 -9.95 -0.46
CA ARG A 108 -6.83 -9.73 0.98
C ARG A 108 -7.03 -8.26 1.35
N CYS A 109 -6.35 -7.33 0.65
CA CYS A 109 -6.54 -5.90 0.85
C CYS A 109 -7.95 -5.44 0.48
N GLU A 110 -8.49 -5.92 -0.65
CA GLU A 110 -9.88 -5.63 -1.08
C GLU A 110 -10.90 -6.13 -0.06
N ASP A 111 -10.80 -7.40 0.33
CA ASP A 111 -11.71 -8.03 1.29
C ASP A 111 -11.66 -7.36 2.66
N ALA A 112 -10.51 -6.80 3.04
CA ALA A 112 -10.32 -6.02 4.25
C ALA A 112 -10.81 -4.56 4.14
N GLY A 113 -11.21 -4.09 2.95
CA GLY A 113 -11.79 -2.76 2.73
C GLY A 113 -10.80 -1.67 2.34
N ALA A 114 -9.56 -2.01 1.97
CA ALA A 114 -8.62 -1.04 1.41
C ALA A 114 -9.18 -0.36 0.16
N LYS A 115 -8.78 0.90 -0.08
CA LYS A 115 -9.28 1.71 -1.19
C LYS A 115 -8.35 1.76 -2.39
N ALA A 116 -7.09 1.38 -2.22
CA ALA A 116 -6.11 1.21 -3.31
C ALA A 116 -4.93 0.38 -2.83
N VAL A 117 -4.17 -0.20 -3.78
CA VAL A 117 -2.89 -0.86 -3.51
C VAL A 117 -1.80 -0.27 -4.40
N ALA A 118 -0.73 0.23 -3.78
CA ALA A 118 0.45 0.70 -4.47
C ALA A 118 1.53 -0.41 -4.49
N ILE A 119 1.99 -0.78 -5.67
CA ILE A 119 2.85 -1.94 -5.86
C ILE A 119 4.23 -1.51 -6.36
N HIS A 120 5.28 -1.88 -5.62
CA HIS A 120 6.64 -1.90 -6.13
C HIS A 120 6.86 -3.23 -6.85
N ALA A 121 6.96 -3.21 -8.18
CA ALA A 121 7.01 -4.43 -9.01
C ALA A 121 8.39 -5.14 -8.97
N ARG A 122 8.89 -5.35 -7.75
CA ARG A 122 10.05 -6.17 -7.39
C ARG A 122 9.73 -7.00 -6.15
N THR A 123 10.44 -8.12 -5.99
CA THR A 123 10.36 -8.92 -4.77
C THR A 123 11.15 -8.28 -3.62
N VAL A 124 10.95 -8.80 -2.39
CA VAL A 124 11.70 -8.35 -1.22
C VAL A 124 13.20 -8.62 -1.38
N VAL A 125 13.55 -9.80 -1.89
CA VAL A 125 14.94 -10.22 -2.10
C VAL A 125 15.63 -9.40 -3.18
N GLN A 126 14.92 -9.03 -4.26
CA GLN A 126 15.45 -8.15 -5.30
C GLN A 126 15.83 -6.76 -4.77
N LYS A 127 15.14 -6.24 -3.75
CA LYS A 127 15.31 -4.87 -3.23
C LYS A 127 15.15 -3.84 -4.36
N TYR A 128 16.26 -3.32 -4.90
CA TYR A 128 16.31 -2.36 -6.01
C TYR A 128 17.11 -2.87 -7.21
N LYS A 129 17.52 -4.16 -7.21
CA LYS A 129 18.32 -4.76 -8.28
C LYS A 129 17.42 -5.27 -9.41
N GLY A 130 17.99 -5.28 -10.62
CA GLY A 130 17.29 -5.75 -11.82
C GLY A 130 16.17 -4.81 -12.25
N HIS A 131 15.36 -5.26 -13.19
CA HIS A 131 14.22 -4.51 -13.71
C HIS A 131 12.96 -4.81 -12.91
N ALA A 132 12.10 -3.81 -12.78
CA ALA A 132 10.74 -4.02 -12.25
C ALA A 132 9.91 -4.83 -13.25
N ASN A 133 9.13 -5.76 -12.75
CA ASN A 133 8.29 -6.60 -13.60
C ASN A 133 6.87 -6.01 -13.73
N TRP A 134 6.68 -5.24 -14.79
CA TRP A 134 5.42 -4.56 -15.09
C TRP A 134 4.27 -5.50 -15.45
N ASP A 135 4.55 -6.74 -15.88
CA ASP A 135 3.51 -7.73 -16.21
C ASP A 135 2.67 -8.07 -14.97
N TRP A 136 3.29 -8.05 -13.77
CA TRP A 136 2.55 -8.23 -12.53
C TRP A 136 1.64 -7.04 -12.20
N ILE A 137 2.03 -5.81 -12.59
CA ILE A 137 1.13 -4.65 -12.47
C ILE A 137 -0.06 -4.80 -13.41
N ALA A 138 0.16 -5.21 -14.67
CA ALA A 138 -0.93 -5.44 -15.62
C ALA A 138 -1.92 -6.50 -15.10
N ARG A 139 -1.41 -7.65 -14.64
CA ARG A 139 -2.25 -8.72 -14.04
C ARG A 139 -3.00 -8.25 -12.79
N ALA A 140 -2.36 -7.44 -11.96
CA ALA A 140 -2.99 -6.85 -10.78
C ALA A 140 -4.17 -5.96 -11.18
N VAL A 141 -4.00 -5.12 -12.21
CA VAL A 141 -5.06 -4.26 -12.74
C VAL A 141 -6.23 -5.07 -13.31
N GLU A 142 -5.95 -6.16 -14.04
CA GLU A 142 -6.98 -7.04 -14.63
C GLU A 142 -7.82 -7.77 -13.58
N THR A 143 -7.24 -8.06 -12.41
CA THR A 143 -7.88 -8.90 -11.38
C THR A 143 -8.45 -8.13 -10.22
N SER A 144 -8.08 -6.86 -10.06
CA SER A 144 -8.49 -6.03 -8.92
C SER A 144 -9.74 -5.21 -9.20
N SER A 145 -10.61 -5.08 -8.21
CA SER A 145 -11.77 -4.16 -8.22
C SER A 145 -11.43 -2.77 -7.65
N ILE A 146 -10.27 -2.62 -7.00
CA ILE A 146 -9.79 -1.34 -6.46
C ILE A 146 -8.60 -0.80 -7.28
N PRO A 147 -8.33 0.51 -7.25
CA PRO A 147 -7.22 1.12 -7.96
C PRO A 147 -5.86 0.48 -7.62
N ILE A 148 -5.08 0.18 -8.66
CA ILE A 148 -3.70 -0.28 -8.55
C ILE A 148 -2.76 0.86 -8.96
N ILE A 149 -1.80 1.18 -8.11
CA ILE A 149 -0.79 2.22 -8.33
C ILE A 149 0.56 1.54 -8.56
N GLY A 150 1.05 1.58 -9.81
CA GLY A 150 2.42 1.15 -10.11
C GLY A 150 3.43 2.17 -9.57
N ASN A 151 4.36 1.72 -8.72
CA ASN A 151 5.38 2.57 -8.13
C ASN A 151 6.76 1.97 -8.38
N VAL A 152 7.29 2.15 -9.59
CA VAL A 152 8.58 1.61 -10.02
C VAL A 152 9.18 2.44 -11.15
N ASP A 153 10.47 2.26 -11.40
CA ASP A 153 11.32 2.80 -12.48
C ASP A 153 10.55 3.50 -13.61
N VAL A 154 10.12 4.73 -13.38
CA VAL A 154 9.55 5.58 -14.42
C VAL A 154 10.70 6.26 -15.12
N LEU A 155 11.23 5.60 -16.14
CA LEU A 155 12.38 6.09 -16.89
C LEU A 155 11.98 6.98 -18.08
N ASP A 156 10.70 6.96 -18.47
CA ASP A 156 10.20 7.72 -19.60
C ASP A 156 8.77 8.22 -19.32
N ALA A 157 8.59 9.54 -19.35
CA ALA A 157 7.29 10.19 -19.19
C ALA A 157 6.34 9.93 -20.38
N ALA A 158 6.84 9.40 -21.50
CA ALA A 158 6.05 9.06 -22.67
C ALA A 158 5.35 7.68 -22.58
N ARG A 159 5.69 6.84 -21.61
CA ARG A 159 4.94 5.62 -21.33
C ARG A 159 3.89 5.91 -20.28
N PRO A 160 2.60 5.98 -20.63
CA PRO A 160 1.54 6.16 -19.65
C PRO A 160 1.57 4.97 -18.69
N GLN A 161 1.75 5.29 -17.42
CA GLN A 161 1.57 4.33 -16.36
C GLN A 161 0.11 3.89 -16.40
N ALA A 162 -0.14 2.58 -16.37
CA ALA A 162 -1.48 2.05 -16.28
C ALA A 162 -2.06 2.43 -14.90
N VAL A 163 -2.65 3.60 -14.82
CA VAL A 163 -3.58 3.95 -13.76
C VAL A 163 -4.93 3.45 -14.22
N HIS A 164 -5.39 2.34 -13.69
CA HIS A 164 -6.74 1.91 -13.94
C HIS A 164 -7.69 2.87 -13.21
N GLN A 165 -8.30 3.79 -13.94
CA GLN A 165 -9.50 4.46 -13.49
C GLN A 165 -10.62 3.44 -13.57
N GLY A 166 -11.04 2.92 -12.43
CA GLY A 166 -12.28 2.18 -12.33
C GLY A 166 -13.39 3.04 -12.94
N GLY A 167 -14.01 2.56 -14.02
CA GLY A 167 -15.06 3.27 -14.73
C GLY A 167 -16.19 3.62 -13.78
N ILE A 168 -16.39 4.91 -13.57
CA ILE A 168 -17.68 5.43 -13.12
C ILE A 168 -18.58 5.30 -14.35
N GLY A 169 -19.52 4.38 -14.24
CA GLY A 169 -20.49 4.05 -15.29
C GLY A 169 -21.17 5.28 -15.87
N GLY A 170 -21.45 5.17 -17.15
CA GLY A 170 -21.99 6.14 -18.03
C GLY A 170 -23.15 6.96 -17.50
N ALA A 171 -23.14 8.21 -17.90
CA ALA A 171 -24.34 8.96 -18.18
C ALA A 171 -24.43 9.07 -19.70
N GLU A 172 -25.29 8.25 -20.28
CA GLU A 172 -25.79 8.48 -21.65
C GLU A 172 -26.53 9.81 -21.65
N SER A 173 -26.05 10.71 -22.46
CA SER A 173 -26.84 11.88 -22.87
C SER A 173 -27.62 11.55 -24.11
N MET A 174 -28.93 11.61 -23.99
CA MET A 174 -29.82 11.80 -25.11
C MET A 174 -29.58 13.18 -25.76
#